data_4ebbbdae5131bd2f2a532ec80a3ae698
#
_entry.id   4ebbbdae5131bd2f2a532ec80a3ae698
#
_cell.length_a   1.000
_cell.length_b   1.000
_cell.length_c   1.000
_cell.angle_alpha   90.00
_cell.angle_beta   90.00
_cell.angle_gamma   90.00
#
_symmetry.space_group_name_H-M   'P 1'
#
loop_
_entity.id
_entity.type
_entity.pdbx_description
1 polymer ?
#
loop_
_entity_poly.entity_id
_entity_poly.type
_entity_poly.pdbx_seq_one_letter_code
_entity_poly.pdbx_strand_id
1 'polypeptide(L)'
;HSLESFGSVDGPGVRYVIFLSGCAMRCQFCHNPDTWKMGEGQQYTPSQLLKQALRYKNYWGNKGGITVSGGEPLLQIDFLTELFRQAKAAGVHTTLDTSANPYTEKEPFYSKWLELMKYTDLVLLDIKQIDEEEHIKLTGQSNKNILAMARKLSDMGKPMWIRHVLVPGGSDKDEYLHRLADFIHTLKTVERVEVLPYHTLGVFKWEQLGIPYPLEGVRPPSEERINNAREILGAI
;
A
#
# COMPACT_ATOMS: atom_id res chain seq x y z
N HIS A 1 6.18 -5.90 -12.33
CA HIS A 1 4.89 -6.47 -12.77
C HIS A 1 4.26 -5.61 -13.86
N SER A 2 3.80 -4.39 -13.55
CA SER A 2 3.13 -3.50 -14.50
C SER A 2 3.42 -2.02 -14.20
N LEU A 3 3.11 -1.16 -15.16
CA LEU A 3 3.30 0.29 -15.09
C LEU A 3 1.99 0.98 -15.48
N GLU A 4 1.57 1.98 -14.73
CA GLU A 4 0.39 2.79 -15.02
C GLU A 4 0.77 4.27 -15.07
N SER A 5 0.37 4.95 -16.15
CA SER A 5 0.84 6.33 -16.42
C SER A 5 -0.01 7.42 -15.77
N PHE A 6 -1.24 7.10 -15.38
CA PHE A 6 -2.25 8.07 -14.92
C PHE A 6 -3.03 7.59 -13.69
N GLY A 7 -2.33 7.05 -12.67
CA GLY A 7 -2.94 6.71 -11.40
C GLY A 7 -3.52 7.97 -10.73
N SER A 8 -4.79 7.92 -10.35
CA SER A 8 -5.50 9.03 -9.71
C SER A 8 -5.86 8.76 -8.25
N VAL A 9 -5.66 7.52 -7.79
CA VAL A 9 -6.00 7.05 -6.43
C VAL A 9 -4.78 6.54 -5.65
N ASP A 10 -3.59 6.69 -6.21
CA ASP A 10 -2.35 6.11 -5.67
C ASP A 10 -1.45 7.19 -5.04
N GLY A 11 -2.05 8.21 -4.44
CA GLY A 11 -1.38 9.33 -3.80
C GLY A 11 -1.83 10.68 -4.36
N PRO A 12 -1.17 11.78 -3.99
CA PRO A 12 -1.59 13.12 -4.37
C PRO A 12 -1.35 13.41 -5.86
N GLY A 13 -2.33 14.03 -6.51
CA GLY A 13 -2.25 14.40 -7.93
C GLY A 13 -2.27 13.20 -8.88
N VAL A 14 -1.78 13.39 -10.10
CA VAL A 14 -1.61 12.30 -11.07
C VAL A 14 -0.28 11.60 -10.82
N ARG A 15 -0.31 10.26 -10.78
CA ARG A 15 0.86 9.44 -10.44
C ARG A 15 1.29 8.56 -11.63
N TYR A 16 2.59 8.39 -11.78
CA TYR A 16 3.12 7.25 -12.52
C TYR A 16 3.32 6.12 -11.53
N VAL A 17 2.49 5.07 -11.64
CA VAL A 17 2.47 3.96 -10.68
C VAL A 17 3.31 2.81 -11.21
N ILE A 18 4.21 2.31 -10.36
CA ILE A 18 5.10 1.18 -10.64
C ILE A 18 4.70 0.03 -9.73
N PHE A 19 4.13 -1.03 -10.28
CA PHE A 19 3.75 -2.23 -9.53
C PHE A 19 4.89 -3.24 -9.57
N LEU A 20 5.50 -3.52 -8.42
CA LEU A 20 6.57 -4.51 -8.29
C LEU A 20 6.00 -5.92 -8.08
N SER A 21 6.79 -6.94 -8.41
CA SER A 21 6.50 -8.36 -8.12
C SER A 21 7.09 -8.76 -6.77
N GLY A 22 6.45 -9.72 -6.13
CA GLY A 22 6.81 -10.27 -4.83
C GLY A 22 5.90 -9.76 -3.72
N CYS A 23 5.22 -10.68 -3.01
CA CYS A 23 4.46 -10.38 -1.80
C CYS A 23 4.40 -11.62 -0.91
N ALA A 24 4.68 -11.45 0.38
CA ALA A 24 4.56 -12.53 1.36
C ALA A 24 3.13 -12.70 1.89
N MET A 25 2.29 -11.66 1.75
CA MET A 25 0.90 -11.73 2.17
C MET A 25 0.05 -12.53 1.20
N ARG A 26 -1.04 -13.09 1.71
CA ARG A 26 -2.06 -13.85 0.95
C ARG A 26 -3.44 -13.29 1.25
N CYS A 27 -3.60 -11.98 1.03
CA CYS A 27 -4.87 -11.31 1.28
C CYS A 27 -5.99 -11.97 0.49
N GLN A 28 -7.07 -12.37 1.16
CA GLN A 28 -8.21 -13.04 0.53
C GLN A 28 -8.90 -12.19 -0.55
N PHE A 29 -8.75 -10.86 -0.47
CA PHE A 29 -9.31 -9.87 -1.39
C PHE A 29 -8.26 -9.32 -2.37
N CYS A 30 -7.12 -9.97 -2.57
CA CYS A 30 -6.04 -9.42 -3.38
C CYS A 30 -6.49 -9.18 -4.82
N HIS A 31 -6.29 -7.95 -5.33
CA HIS A 31 -6.58 -7.60 -6.72
C HIS A 31 -5.46 -8.00 -7.69
N ASN A 32 -4.27 -8.26 -7.14
CA ASN A 32 -3.08 -8.57 -7.92
C ASN A 32 -2.37 -9.85 -7.42
N PRO A 33 -3.06 -11.01 -7.35
CA PRO A 33 -2.43 -12.27 -6.92
C PRO A 33 -1.30 -12.70 -7.85
N ASP A 34 -1.32 -12.23 -9.09
CA ASP A 34 -0.27 -12.37 -10.10
C ASP A 34 1.05 -11.64 -9.72
N THR A 35 1.04 -10.76 -8.71
CA THR A 35 2.26 -10.15 -8.17
C THR A 35 2.93 -10.95 -7.06
N TRP A 36 2.34 -12.02 -6.56
CA TRP A 36 2.85 -12.72 -5.36
C TRP A 36 4.24 -13.31 -5.54
N LYS A 37 4.55 -13.80 -6.74
CA LYS A 37 5.81 -14.47 -7.01
C LYS A 37 6.89 -13.44 -7.35
N MET A 38 8.03 -13.56 -6.65
CA MET A 38 9.20 -12.72 -6.91
C MET A 38 9.86 -13.12 -8.24
N GLY A 39 10.36 -12.13 -8.97
CA GLY A 39 11.16 -12.36 -10.20
C GLY A 39 10.32 -12.62 -11.45
N GLU A 40 9.00 -12.53 -11.36
CA GLU A 40 8.12 -12.55 -12.54
C GLU A 40 7.93 -11.14 -13.10
N GLY A 41 7.74 -11.05 -14.43
CA GLY A 41 7.56 -9.79 -15.13
C GLY A 41 8.83 -9.27 -15.78
N GLN A 42 8.78 -8.03 -16.22
CA GLN A 42 9.91 -7.38 -16.90
C GLN A 42 10.87 -6.78 -15.89
N GLN A 43 12.17 -7.02 -16.09
CA GLN A 43 13.23 -6.42 -15.26
C GLN A 43 13.60 -5.02 -15.78
N TYR A 44 13.78 -4.11 -14.84
CA TYR A 44 14.21 -2.74 -15.12
C TYR A 44 15.29 -2.31 -14.14
N THR A 45 16.18 -1.44 -14.60
CA THR A 45 17.01 -0.65 -13.68
C THR A 45 16.22 0.58 -13.19
N PRO A 46 16.57 1.15 -12.01
CA PRO A 46 15.96 2.38 -11.51
C PRO A 46 15.96 3.51 -12.54
N SER A 47 17.08 3.70 -13.23
CA SER A 47 17.24 4.74 -14.26
C SER A 47 16.33 4.53 -15.48
N GLN A 48 16.11 3.28 -15.89
CA GLN A 48 15.18 2.98 -16.99
C GLN A 48 13.74 3.32 -16.61
N LEU A 49 13.29 2.94 -15.39
CA LEU A 49 11.95 3.28 -14.93
C LEU A 49 11.76 4.78 -14.74
N LEU A 50 12.72 5.46 -14.13
CA LEU A 50 12.62 6.90 -13.97
C LEU A 50 12.55 7.60 -15.32
N LYS A 51 13.36 7.21 -16.31
CA LYS A 51 13.32 7.76 -17.68
C LYS A 51 11.94 7.56 -18.31
N GLN A 52 11.29 6.42 -18.10
CA GLN A 52 9.93 6.19 -18.61
C GLN A 52 8.92 7.09 -17.88
N ALA A 53 8.96 7.14 -16.56
CA ALA A 53 8.06 7.96 -15.75
C ALA A 53 8.17 9.46 -16.12
N LEU A 54 9.38 9.98 -16.33
CA LEU A 54 9.61 11.39 -16.65
C LEU A 54 8.96 11.83 -17.97
N ARG A 55 8.61 10.92 -18.89
CA ARG A 55 7.86 11.25 -20.11
C ARG A 55 6.47 11.81 -19.80
N TYR A 56 5.94 11.48 -18.63
CA TYR A 56 4.61 11.87 -18.14
C TYR A 56 4.65 13.05 -17.16
N LYS A 57 5.84 13.62 -16.89
CA LYS A 57 6.04 14.67 -15.88
C LYS A 57 5.12 15.88 -16.08
N ASN A 58 4.82 16.23 -17.32
CA ASN A 58 3.95 17.37 -17.65
C ASN A 58 2.49 17.19 -17.18
N TYR A 59 2.06 15.95 -16.93
CA TYR A 59 0.70 15.64 -16.45
C TYR A 59 0.58 15.61 -14.92
N TRP A 60 1.71 15.66 -14.19
CA TRP A 60 1.71 15.54 -12.73
C TRP A 60 1.29 16.81 -12.01
N GLY A 61 1.32 17.96 -12.69
CA GLY A 61 1.09 19.25 -12.04
C GLY A 61 2.03 19.48 -10.86
N ASN A 62 1.55 20.18 -9.84
CA ASN A 62 2.36 20.54 -8.66
C ASN A 62 2.34 19.46 -7.55
N LYS A 63 1.42 18.48 -7.61
CA LYS A 63 1.22 17.48 -6.55
C LYS A 63 1.57 16.06 -6.98
N GLY A 64 1.63 15.77 -8.26
CA GLY A 64 1.87 14.44 -8.79
C GLY A 64 3.33 14.00 -8.73
N GLY A 65 3.59 12.79 -9.20
CA GLY A 65 4.94 12.20 -9.18
C GLY A 65 4.91 10.71 -9.44
N ILE A 66 5.79 9.96 -8.78
CA ILE A 66 5.81 8.49 -8.87
C ILE A 66 5.26 7.84 -7.60
N THR A 67 4.56 6.73 -7.76
CA THR A 67 4.18 5.82 -6.67
C THR A 67 4.73 4.43 -6.96
N VAL A 68 5.36 3.81 -5.98
CA VAL A 68 5.78 2.42 -6.08
C VAL A 68 4.89 1.59 -5.18
N SER A 69 4.22 0.61 -5.78
CA SER A 69 3.22 -0.29 -5.23
C SER A 69 3.45 -1.72 -5.77
N GLY A 70 2.40 -2.53 -5.87
CA GLY A 70 2.42 -3.84 -6.52
C GLY A 70 2.07 -4.97 -5.60
N GLY A 71 2.98 -5.95 -5.43
CA GLY A 71 2.94 -6.90 -4.34
C GLY A 71 3.32 -6.21 -3.03
N GLU A 72 4.60 -6.25 -2.67
CA GLU A 72 5.13 -5.52 -1.51
C GLU A 72 6.50 -4.90 -1.87
N PRO A 73 6.56 -3.58 -2.10
CA PRO A 73 7.79 -2.92 -2.54
C PRO A 73 8.98 -3.07 -1.61
N LEU A 74 8.76 -3.19 -0.31
CA LEU A 74 9.82 -3.33 0.69
C LEU A 74 10.63 -4.63 0.53
N LEU A 75 10.12 -5.62 -0.21
CA LEU A 75 10.90 -6.82 -0.58
C LEU A 75 12.03 -6.50 -1.57
N GLN A 76 11.95 -5.37 -2.28
CA GLN A 76 12.96 -4.88 -3.22
C GLN A 76 13.55 -3.55 -2.74
N ILE A 77 13.85 -3.44 -1.44
CA ILE A 77 14.19 -2.19 -0.77
C ILE A 77 15.42 -1.49 -1.36
N ASP A 78 16.44 -2.22 -1.79
CA ASP A 78 17.66 -1.63 -2.38
C ASP A 78 17.35 -0.98 -3.73
N PHE A 79 16.55 -1.65 -4.57
CA PHE A 79 16.08 -1.12 -5.84
C PHE A 79 15.20 0.12 -5.63
N LEU A 80 14.26 0.03 -4.70
CA LEU A 80 13.33 1.10 -4.35
C LEU A 80 14.07 2.35 -3.85
N THR A 81 15.06 2.17 -2.98
CA THR A 81 15.88 3.26 -2.45
C THR A 81 16.61 4.00 -3.57
N GLU A 82 17.25 3.27 -4.49
CA GLU A 82 17.96 3.89 -5.60
C GLU A 82 17.00 4.60 -6.58
N LEU A 83 15.83 4.03 -6.85
CA LEU A 83 14.81 4.67 -7.68
C LEU A 83 14.33 5.98 -7.04
N PHE A 84 14.02 5.98 -5.75
CA PHE A 84 13.57 7.18 -5.05
C PHE A 84 14.67 8.23 -4.92
N ARG A 85 15.91 7.82 -4.69
CA ARG A 85 17.05 8.72 -4.67
C ARG A 85 17.20 9.46 -6.01
N GLN A 86 17.12 8.74 -7.14
CA GLN A 86 17.17 9.34 -8.47
C GLN A 86 15.96 10.23 -8.75
N ALA A 87 14.76 9.82 -8.35
CA ALA A 87 13.55 10.60 -8.50
C ALA A 87 13.63 11.93 -7.73
N LYS A 88 14.13 11.92 -6.50
CA LYS A 88 14.35 13.13 -5.68
C LYS A 88 15.38 14.06 -6.33
N ALA A 89 16.47 13.52 -6.86
CA ALA A 89 17.47 14.32 -7.60
C ALA A 89 16.88 14.99 -8.85
N ALA A 90 15.83 14.40 -9.46
CA ALA A 90 15.08 14.98 -10.58
C ALA A 90 13.91 15.89 -10.17
N GLY A 91 13.76 16.20 -8.86
CA GLY A 91 12.68 17.02 -8.33
C GLY A 91 11.31 16.36 -8.44
N VAL A 92 11.24 15.03 -8.32
CA VAL A 92 10.00 14.25 -8.43
C VAL A 92 9.53 13.85 -7.03
N HIS A 93 8.24 14.02 -6.75
CA HIS A 93 7.59 13.56 -5.53
C HIS A 93 7.46 12.03 -5.54
N THR A 94 7.84 11.40 -4.42
CA THR A 94 7.91 9.95 -4.24
C THR A 94 6.90 9.46 -3.22
N THR A 95 6.12 8.46 -3.59
CA THR A 95 5.15 7.83 -2.71
C THR A 95 5.42 6.32 -2.65
N LEU A 96 5.50 5.79 -1.45
CA LEU A 96 5.58 4.36 -1.16
C LEU A 96 4.19 3.86 -0.77
N ASP A 97 3.63 2.92 -1.53
CA ASP A 97 2.40 2.21 -1.21
C ASP A 97 2.75 0.80 -0.73
N THR A 98 2.50 0.51 0.54
CA THR A 98 3.02 -0.70 1.20
C THR A 98 2.07 -1.25 2.27
N SER A 99 2.06 -2.57 2.40
CA SER A 99 1.48 -3.24 3.57
C SER A 99 2.42 -3.26 4.78
N ALA A 100 3.67 -2.82 4.63
CA ALA A 100 4.71 -2.86 5.65
C ALA A 100 5.00 -4.26 6.24
N ASN A 101 4.53 -5.33 5.63
CA ASN A 101 4.71 -6.69 6.17
C ASN A 101 6.18 -7.06 6.43
N PRO A 102 7.17 -6.69 5.55
CA PRO A 102 8.58 -7.00 5.80
C PRO A 102 9.26 -6.11 6.86
N TYR A 103 8.59 -5.06 7.34
CA TYR A 103 9.22 -4.13 8.28
C TYR A 103 9.72 -4.82 9.55
N THR A 104 10.93 -4.47 9.93
CA THR A 104 11.55 -4.88 11.19
C THR A 104 12.64 -3.90 11.58
N GLU A 105 12.84 -3.68 12.88
CA GLU A 105 13.96 -2.88 13.41
C GLU A 105 15.25 -3.70 13.57
N LYS A 106 15.32 -4.90 12.97
CA LYS A 106 16.52 -5.72 12.95
C LYS A 106 17.40 -5.36 11.74
N GLU A 107 18.70 -5.38 11.96
CA GLU A 107 19.68 -5.22 10.88
C GLU A 107 19.76 -6.48 9.98
N PRO A 108 20.08 -6.33 8.70
CA PRO A 108 20.40 -5.07 7.98
C PRO A 108 19.19 -4.33 7.42
N PHE A 109 17.97 -4.83 7.62
CA PHE A 109 16.76 -4.23 7.04
C PHE A 109 16.51 -2.82 7.57
N TYR A 110 16.69 -2.61 8.87
CA TYR A 110 16.37 -1.33 9.51
C TYR A 110 17.19 -0.17 8.96
N SER A 111 18.50 -0.35 8.82
CA SER A 111 19.36 0.68 8.20
C SER A 111 18.95 0.99 6.76
N LYS A 112 18.60 -0.02 5.98
CA LYS A 112 18.12 0.16 4.60
C LYS A 112 16.79 0.92 4.56
N TRP A 113 15.88 0.59 5.48
CA TRP A 113 14.59 1.27 5.58
C TRP A 113 14.76 2.74 6.00
N LEU A 114 15.64 3.04 6.95
CA LEU A 114 15.96 4.42 7.32
C LEU A 114 16.54 5.21 6.14
N GLU A 115 17.39 4.59 5.31
CA GLU A 115 17.92 5.21 4.09
C GLU A 115 16.81 5.49 3.08
N LEU A 116 15.92 4.53 2.83
CA LEU A 116 14.75 4.70 1.95
C LEU A 116 13.89 5.88 2.39
N MET A 117 13.64 6.03 3.71
CA MET A 117 12.79 7.10 4.24
C MET A 117 13.35 8.51 3.98
N LYS A 118 14.65 8.68 3.74
CA LYS A 118 15.22 9.97 3.34
C LYS A 118 14.71 10.45 1.98
N TYR A 119 14.37 9.53 1.10
CA TYR A 119 13.93 9.79 -0.27
C TYR A 119 12.43 9.57 -0.49
N THR A 120 11.68 9.23 0.56
CA THR A 120 10.23 9.01 0.51
C THR A 120 9.51 10.25 1.03
N ASP A 121 8.65 10.86 0.22
CA ASP A 121 7.86 12.03 0.64
C ASP A 121 6.58 11.62 1.38
N LEU A 122 5.91 10.57 0.93
CA LEU A 122 4.64 10.08 1.48
C LEU A 122 4.63 8.56 1.54
N VAL A 123 4.04 8.02 2.59
CA VAL A 123 3.74 6.58 2.69
C VAL A 123 2.24 6.38 2.67
N LEU A 124 1.74 5.57 1.72
CA LEU A 124 0.40 5.00 1.77
C LEU A 124 0.53 3.67 2.52
N LEU A 125 0.00 3.62 3.72
CA LEU A 125 0.14 2.46 4.60
C LEU A 125 -1.18 1.71 4.72
N ASP A 126 -1.18 0.48 4.25
CA ASP A 126 -2.32 -0.42 4.36
C ASP A 126 -2.42 -1.05 5.76
N ILE A 127 -3.44 -0.68 6.53
CA ILE A 127 -3.83 -1.41 7.75
C ILE A 127 -5.08 -2.23 7.44
N LYS A 128 -4.89 -3.50 7.09
CA LYS A 128 -5.95 -4.35 6.54
C LYS A 128 -6.92 -4.88 7.59
N GLN A 129 -6.46 -5.06 8.83
CA GLN A 129 -7.26 -5.41 10.00
C GLN A 129 -6.46 -5.06 11.25
N ILE A 130 -7.10 -4.45 12.25
CA ILE A 130 -6.45 -4.02 13.50
C ILE A 130 -6.26 -5.17 14.49
N ASP A 131 -7.17 -6.14 14.49
CA ASP A 131 -7.06 -7.33 15.31
C ASP A 131 -6.07 -8.32 14.68
N GLU A 132 -5.13 -8.84 15.46
CA GLU A 132 -4.06 -9.69 14.93
C GLU A 132 -4.57 -11.03 14.40
N GLU A 133 -5.47 -11.66 15.12
CA GLU A 133 -5.99 -12.99 14.73
C GLU A 133 -6.83 -12.88 13.44
N GLU A 134 -7.68 -11.88 13.37
CA GLU A 134 -8.47 -11.59 12.17
C GLU A 134 -7.59 -11.12 11.01
N HIS A 135 -6.50 -10.39 11.30
CA HIS A 135 -5.53 -10.02 10.28
C HIS A 135 -4.84 -11.25 9.69
N ILE A 136 -4.44 -12.20 10.52
CA ILE A 136 -3.83 -13.46 10.06
C ILE A 136 -4.82 -14.25 9.21
N LYS A 137 -6.08 -14.35 9.61
CA LYS A 137 -7.14 -15.02 8.83
C LYS A 137 -7.32 -14.36 7.46
N LEU A 138 -7.33 -13.02 7.43
CA LEU A 138 -7.62 -12.24 6.22
C LEU A 138 -6.42 -12.17 5.25
N THR A 139 -5.19 -12.23 5.76
CA THR A 139 -3.97 -11.91 4.99
C THR A 139 -2.87 -12.95 5.05
N GLY A 140 -2.98 -13.95 5.93
CA GLY A 140 -1.96 -14.96 6.17
C GLY A 140 -0.76 -14.48 6.99
N GLN A 141 -0.75 -13.24 7.50
CA GLN A 141 0.38 -12.63 8.21
C GLN A 141 -0.08 -11.85 9.45
N SER A 142 0.82 -11.66 10.42
CA SER A 142 0.59 -10.79 11.58
C SER A 142 0.62 -9.30 11.17
N ASN A 143 -0.15 -8.46 11.87
CA ASN A 143 -0.13 -7.00 11.69
C ASN A 143 0.91 -6.28 12.57
N LYS A 144 1.65 -6.98 13.41
CA LYS A 144 2.60 -6.36 14.37
C LYS A 144 3.63 -5.47 13.69
N ASN A 145 4.22 -5.95 12.59
CA ASN A 145 5.20 -5.18 11.82
C ASN A 145 4.58 -3.92 11.21
N ILE A 146 3.34 -4.03 10.73
CA ILE A 146 2.59 -2.93 10.12
C ILE A 146 2.34 -1.81 11.14
N LEU A 147 1.80 -2.19 12.31
CA LEU A 147 1.53 -1.24 13.40
C LEU A 147 2.82 -0.65 13.98
N ALA A 148 3.91 -1.43 14.04
CA ALA A 148 5.22 -0.94 14.46
C ALA A 148 5.76 0.10 13.46
N MET A 149 5.68 -0.17 12.15
CA MET A 149 6.09 0.79 11.13
C MET A 149 5.26 2.09 11.19
N ALA A 150 3.93 2.00 11.39
CA ALA A 150 3.06 3.16 11.52
C ALA A 150 3.52 4.09 12.67
N ARG A 151 3.79 3.51 13.86
CA ARG A 151 4.32 4.26 15.00
C ARG A 151 5.67 4.89 14.68
N LYS A 152 6.57 4.14 14.06
CA LYS A 152 7.90 4.64 13.69
C LYS A 152 7.85 5.79 12.70
N LEU A 153 6.99 5.70 11.66
CA LEU A 153 6.76 6.80 10.73
C LEU A 153 6.26 8.06 11.46
N SER A 154 5.29 7.87 12.37
CA SER A 154 4.76 8.95 13.20
C SER A 154 5.84 9.61 14.05
N ASP A 155 6.69 8.83 14.72
CA ASP A 155 7.78 9.34 15.58
C ASP A 155 8.86 10.08 14.78
N MET A 156 9.07 9.67 13.52
CA MET A 156 10.01 10.32 12.59
C MET A 156 9.44 11.59 11.94
N GLY A 157 8.18 11.92 12.16
CA GLY A 157 7.52 13.03 11.48
C GLY A 157 7.23 12.75 9.99
N LYS A 158 7.20 11.49 9.56
CA LYS A 158 6.99 11.12 8.17
C LYS A 158 5.50 11.16 7.82
N PRO A 159 5.09 11.94 6.80
CA PRO A 159 3.71 11.97 6.33
C PRO A 159 3.23 10.59 5.89
N MET A 160 1.99 10.25 6.27
CA MET A 160 1.37 9.00 5.84
C MET A 160 -0.13 9.18 5.59
N TRP A 161 -0.64 8.40 4.66
CA TRP A 161 -2.06 8.13 4.50
C TRP A 161 -2.33 6.71 4.96
N ILE A 162 -3.37 6.51 5.75
CA ILE A 162 -3.81 5.17 6.16
C ILE A 162 -4.87 4.69 5.18
N ARG A 163 -4.69 3.48 4.66
CA ARG A 163 -5.63 2.83 3.74
C ARG A 163 -6.22 1.59 4.41
N HIS A 164 -7.54 1.47 4.35
CA HIS A 164 -8.27 0.35 4.92
C HIS A 164 -9.26 -0.21 3.90
N VAL A 165 -9.07 -1.48 3.52
CA VAL A 165 -10.02 -2.17 2.64
C VAL A 165 -11.16 -2.70 3.48
N LEU A 166 -12.39 -2.25 3.18
CA LEU A 166 -13.61 -2.64 3.89
C LEU A 166 -14.16 -3.93 3.30
N VAL A 167 -13.78 -5.08 3.88
CA VAL A 167 -14.17 -6.42 3.45
C VAL A 167 -15.31 -6.93 4.30
N PRO A 168 -16.51 -7.18 3.73
CA PRO A 168 -17.64 -7.71 4.48
C PRO A 168 -17.34 -9.04 5.17
N GLY A 169 -17.58 -9.07 6.48
CA GLY A 169 -17.27 -10.23 7.34
C GLY A 169 -15.79 -10.41 7.70
N GLY A 170 -14.89 -9.59 7.14
CA GLY A 170 -13.44 -9.66 7.38
C GLY A 170 -12.90 -8.46 8.18
N SER A 171 -13.08 -7.26 7.65
CA SER A 171 -12.52 -6.03 8.26
C SER A 171 -13.58 -4.96 8.54
N ASP A 172 -14.85 -5.25 8.33
CA ASP A 172 -15.94 -4.27 8.34
C ASP A 172 -16.72 -4.16 9.67
N LYS A 173 -16.38 -4.91 10.72
CA LYS A 173 -17.08 -4.81 12.00
C LYS A 173 -16.76 -3.50 12.71
N ASP A 174 -17.79 -2.83 13.26
CA ASP A 174 -17.64 -1.56 13.97
C ASP A 174 -16.64 -1.63 15.14
N GLU A 175 -16.61 -2.72 15.88
CA GLU A 175 -15.62 -2.94 16.93
C GLU A 175 -14.19 -2.76 16.42
N TYR A 176 -13.86 -3.35 15.26
CA TYR A 176 -12.52 -3.25 14.68
C TYR A 176 -12.27 -1.87 14.07
N LEU A 177 -13.28 -1.25 13.48
CA LEU A 177 -13.18 0.11 12.93
C LEU A 177 -12.90 1.12 14.05
N HIS A 178 -13.59 1.04 15.19
CA HIS A 178 -13.31 1.88 16.36
C HIS A 178 -11.89 1.65 16.91
N ARG A 179 -11.47 0.40 17.08
CA ARG A 179 -10.08 0.09 17.50
C ARG A 179 -9.04 0.60 16.51
N LEU A 180 -9.33 0.57 15.21
CA LEU A 180 -8.47 1.15 14.18
C LEU A 180 -8.44 2.68 14.28
N ALA A 181 -9.59 3.32 14.48
CA ALA A 181 -9.68 4.77 14.70
C ALA A 181 -8.86 5.19 15.93
N ASP A 182 -9.02 4.49 17.05
CA ASP A 182 -8.25 4.74 18.27
C ASP A 182 -6.74 4.62 18.01
N PHE A 183 -6.30 3.60 17.27
CA PHE A 183 -4.91 3.46 16.88
C PHE A 183 -4.43 4.63 16.01
N ILE A 184 -5.20 5.01 14.97
CA ILE A 184 -4.88 6.13 14.08
C ILE A 184 -4.73 7.43 14.88
N HIS A 185 -5.59 7.68 15.88
CA HIS A 185 -5.51 8.88 16.72
C HIS A 185 -4.23 8.95 17.57
N THR A 186 -3.52 7.84 17.78
CA THR A 186 -2.20 7.87 18.43
C THR A 186 -1.07 8.34 17.51
N LEU A 187 -1.32 8.40 16.19
CA LEU A 187 -0.32 8.77 15.18
C LEU A 187 -0.39 10.27 14.87
N LYS A 188 0.76 10.93 14.81
CA LYS A 188 0.86 12.42 14.70
C LYS A 188 0.94 12.92 13.26
N THR A 189 1.20 12.04 12.30
CA THR A 189 1.55 12.42 10.92
C THR A 189 0.62 11.81 9.87
N VAL A 190 -0.57 11.36 10.29
CA VAL A 190 -1.61 10.92 9.37
C VAL A 190 -2.27 12.14 8.75
N GLU A 191 -2.10 12.30 7.43
CA GLU A 191 -2.69 13.40 6.67
C GLU A 191 -4.05 13.02 6.09
N ARG A 192 -4.30 11.72 5.90
CA ARG A 192 -5.53 11.22 5.30
C ARG A 192 -5.79 9.78 5.72
N VAL A 193 -7.08 9.46 5.85
CA VAL A 193 -7.57 8.08 5.98
C VAL A 193 -8.47 7.78 4.79
N GLU A 194 -8.25 6.63 4.14
CA GLU A 194 -9.03 6.18 2.99
C GLU A 194 -9.70 4.85 3.30
N VAL A 195 -11.02 4.80 3.19
CA VAL A 195 -11.81 3.56 3.18
C VAL A 195 -11.98 3.11 1.74
N LEU A 196 -11.41 1.97 1.41
CA LEU A 196 -11.48 1.36 0.09
C LEU A 196 -12.54 0.25 0.11
N PRO A 197 -13.68 0.40 -0.56
CA PRO A 197 -14.67 -0.65 -0.62
C PRO A 197 -14.12 -1.90 -1.31
N TYR A 198 -14.31 -3.07 -0.71
CA TYR A 198 -14.06 -4.34 -1.37
C TYR A 198 -14.87 -4.45 -2.67
N HIS A 199 -14.26 -4.97 -3.71
CA HIS A 199 -14.89 -5.25 -5.00
C HIS A 199 -14.25 -6.47 -5.68
N THR A 200 -14.93 -7.03 -6.67
CA THR A 200 -14.55 -8.30 -7.33
C THR A 200 -13.77 -8.13 -8.62
N LEU A 201 -13.32 -6.93 -8.97
CA LEU A 201 -12.65 -6.64 -10.24
C LEU A 201 -11.35 -7.43 -10.47
N GLY A 202 -10.71 -7.94 -9.42
CA GLY A 202 -9.49 -8.75 -9.52
C GLY A 202 -9.73 -10.27 -9.61
N VAL A 203 -10.96 -10.76 -9.50
CA VAL A 203 -11.27 -12.20 -9.41
C VAL A 203 -10.79 -12.98 -10.63
N PHE A 204 -10.93 -12.41 -11.84
CA PHE A 204 -10.47 -13.05 -13.06
C PHE A 204 -8.98 -13.45 -13.03
N LYS A 205 -8.14 -12.74 -12.26
CA LYS A 205 -6.72 -13.07 -12.11
C LYS A 205 -6.52 -14.33 -11.27
N TRP A 206 -7.36 -14.54 -10.25
CA TRP A 206 -7.36 -15.77 -9.47
C TRP A 206 -7.73 -16.97 -10.35
N GLU A 207 -8.74 -16.82 -11.19
CA GLU A 207 -9.15 -17.83 -12.16
C GLU A 207 -8.03 -18.16 -13.16
N GLN A 208 -7.37 -17.11 -13.71
CA GLN A 208 -6.22 -17.28 -14.62
C GLN A 208 -5.03 -18.00 -13.96
N LEU A 209 -4.85 -17.84 -12.67
CA LEU A 209 -3.80 -18.53 -11.89
C LEU A 209 -4.24 -19.94 -11.44
N GLY A 210 -5.49 -20.33 -11.65
CA GLY A 210 -6.03 -21.60 -11.15
C GLY A 210 -6.12 -21.68 -9.62
N ILE A 211 -6.25 -20.54 -8.95
CA ILE A 211 -6.31 -20.44 -7.48
C ILE A 211 -7.77 -20.17 -7.08
N PRO A 212 -8.38 -20.98 -6.19
CA PRO A 212 -9.72 -20.71 -5.69
C PRO A 212 -9.80 -19.32 -5.02
N TYR A 213 -10.84 -18.53 -5.38
CA TYR A 213 -11.04 -17.22 -4.77
C TYR A 213 -11.68 -17.37 -3.38
N PRO A 214 -11.00 -16.94 -2.29
CA PRO A 214 -11.49 -17.21 -0.93
C PRO A 214 -12.79 -16.50 -0.56
N LEU A 215 -13.11 -15.39 -1.23
CA LEU A 215 -14.30 -14.57 -0.98
C LEU A 215 -15.38 -14.80 -2.05
N GLU A 216 -15.45 -16.01 -2.61
CA GLU A 216 -16.51 -16.36 -3.57
C GLU A 216 -17.89 -16.12 -2.92
N GLY A 217 -18.79 -15.46 -3.67
CA GLY A 217 -20.13 -15.11 -3.19
C GLY A 217 -20.22 -13.91 -2.22
N VAL A 218 -19.10 -13.38 -1.74
CA VAL A 218 -19.08 -12.17 -0.91
C VAL A 218 -19.40 -10.96 -1.81
N ARG A 219 -20.45 -10.22 -1.47
CA ARG A 219 -20.86 -9.01 -2.19
C ARG A 219 -20.07 -7.80 -1.67
N PRO A 220 -19.83 -6.78 -2.53
CA PRO A 220 -19.31 -5.49 -2.06
C PRO A 220 -20.15 -4.89 -0.93
N PRO A 221 -19.54 -4.10 -0.01
CA PRO A 221 -20.28 -3.45 1.06
C PRO A 221 -21.30 -2.46 0.49
N SER A 222 -22.42 -2.27 1.21
CA SER A 222 -23.41 -1.26 0.85
C SER A 222 -22.87 0.16 1.04
N GLU A 223 -23.45 1.13 0.35
CA GLU A 223 -23.14 2.57 0.54
C GLU A 223 -23.27 3.00 2.01
N GLU A 224 -24.32 2.53 2.69
CA GLU A 224 -24.53 2.77 4.11
C GLU A 224 -23.36 2.26 4.95
N ARG A 225 -22.88 1.04 4.66
CA ARG A 225 -21.76 0.43 5.38
C ARG A 225 -20.46 1.18 5.11
N ILE A 226 -20.23 1.62 3.88
CA ILE A 226 -19.09 2.44 3.49
C ILE A 226 -19.10 3.77 4.23
N ASN A 227 -20.25 4.45 4.26
CA ASN A 227 -20.38 5.75 4.92
C ASN A 227 -20.19 5.63 6.44
N ASN A 228 -20.75 4.60 7.07
CA ASN A 228 -20.52 4.32 8.48
C ASN A 228 -19.03 4.10 8.79
N ALA A 229 -18.33 3.30 7.98
CA ALA A 229 -16.90 3.08 8.15
C ALA A 229 -16.07 4.38 7.97
N ARG A 230 -16.45 5.22 7.01
CA ARG A 230 -15.82 6.54 6.81
C ARG A 230 -16.04 7.46 8.01
N GLU A 231 -17.25 7.49 8.57
CA GLU A 231 -17.56 8.29 9.75
C GLU A 231 -16.72 7.83 10.96
N ILE A 232 -16.70 6.53 11.26
CA ILE A 232 -15.92 5.98 12.38
C ILE A 232 -14.42 6.28 12.22
N LEU A 233 -13.87 6.14 11.01
CA LEU A 233 -12.44 6.32 10.75
C LEU A 233 -12.04 7.78 10.48
N GLY A 234 -12.99 8.72 10.42
CA GLY A 234 -12.73 10.10 10.02
C GLY A 234 -12.16 10.19 8.59
N ALA A 235 -12.56 9.26 7.70
CA ALA A 235 -12.06 9.18 6.35
C ALA A 235 -12.71 10.22 5.42
N ILE A 236 -11.92 10.72 4.47
CA ILE A 236 -12.34 11.71 3.47
C ILE A 236 -12.65 11.02 2.14
#